data_68eb42d7b26ff60667783862091566f0
#
_entry.id   68eb42d7b26ff60667783862091566f0
#
_cell.length_a   1.000
_cell.length_b   1.000
_cell.length_c   1.000
_cell.angle_alpha   90.00
_cell.angle_beta   90.00
_cell.angle_gamma   90.00
#
_symmetry.space_group_name_H-M   'P 1'
#
loop_
_entity.id
_entity.type
_entity.pdbx_description
1 polymer ?
#
loop_
_entity_poly.entity_id
_entity_poly.type
_entity_poly.pdbx_seq_one_letter_code
_entity_poly.pdbx_strand_id
1 'polypeptide(L)'
;MKSLTKKKFEEQGYAIVKNVLNFDNDLKPILNDMEYVMDRLIHKFSPKSKIPKALKFKFEKKYQFISSLNIFDLDQYFNTRLPRDHVKKDSDYFASHSLWNLIKHKKILKVVEKILGPEILSNPVQNTRIKQPEKTLPKKSIHDGLSGRTPWHQDAAVLSTKGQKKTELLTVWIPFTKTTKRNGCMITIPGINKLGLLNHHSGYRGQVEIK
;
A
#
# COMPACT_ATOMS: atom_id res chain seq x y z
N MET A 1 -13.30 -6.62 21.35
CA MET A 1 -12.28 -5.59 20.99
C MET A 1 -11.82 -4.95 22.29
N LYS A 2 -10.69 -5.44 22.88
CA LYS A 2 -10.06 -4.77 24.03
C LYS A 2 -9.69 -3.34 23.58
N SER A 3 -10.11 -2.40 24.37
CA SER A 3 -10.28 -0.97 24.10
C SER A 3 -9.09 -0.31 23.39
N LEU A 4 -9.23 -0.12 22.08
CA LEU A 4 -8.51 0.97 21.43
C LEU A 4 -9.10 2.28 21.99
N THR A 5 -8.30 3.04 22.71
CA THR A 5 -8.64 4.39 23.14
C THR A 5 -7.71 5.37 22.43
N LYS A 6 -8.19 6.59 22.17
CA LYS A 6 -7.38 7.67 21.60
C LYS A 6 -6.11 7.88 22.43
N LYS A 7 -6.23 7.96 23.75
CA LYS A 7 -5.10 8.11 24.67
C LYS A 7 -4.01 7.05 24.46
N LYS A 8 -4.38 5.76 24.42
CA LYS A 8 -3.39 4.68 24.22
C LYS A 8 -2.73 4.74 22.84
N PHE A 9 -3.49 5.12 21.81
CA PHE A 9 -2.94 5.32 20.47
C PHE A 9 -1.93 6.49 20.46
N GLU A 10 -2.25 7.61 21.09
CA GLU A 10 -1.36 8.78 21.20
C GLU A 10 -0.08 8.46 22.00
N GLU A 11 -0.18 7.62 23.02
CA GLU A 11 0.99 7.17 23.79
C GLU A 11 1.95 6.31 22.96
N GLN A 12 1.44 5.43 22.12
CA GLN A 12 2.24 4.46 21.36
C GLN A 12 2.55 4.90 19.92
N GLY A 13 1.73 5.78 19.33
CA GLY A 13 1.82 6.20 17.93
C GLY A 13 1.30 5.19 16.92
N TYR A 14 0.82 4.03 17.37
CA TYR A 14 0.20 3.01 16.53
C TYR A 14 -0.76 2.13 17.31
N ALA A 15 -1.63 1.42 16.59
CA ALA A 15 -2.46 0.37 17.15
C ALA A 15 -2.65 -0.79 16.18
N ILE A 16 -2.75 -2.00 16.71
CA ILE A 16 -3.08 -3.20 15.93
C ILE A 16 -4.51 -3.60 16.30
N VAL A 17 -5.42 -3.48 15.33
CA VAL A 17 -6.83 -3.85 15.50
C VAL A 17 -7.10 -5.12 14.71
N LYS A 18 -7.38 -6.21 15.42
CA LYS A 18 -7.61 -7.52 14.82
C LYS A 18 -9.10 -7.75 14.52
N ASN A 19 -9.38 -8.62 13.56
CA ASN A 19 -10.73 -9.09 13.23
C ASN A 19 -11.71 -7.98 12.82
N VAL A 20 -11.21 -6.94 12.17
CA VAL A 20 -12.03 -5.85 11.60
C VAL A 20 -12.70 -6.31 10.32
N LEU A 21 -11.95 -7.01 9.49
CA LEU A 21 -12.34 -7.42 8.14
C LEU A 21 -12.47 -8.95 8.05
N ASN A 22 -13.36 -9.39 7.17
CA ASN A 22 -13.50 -10.79 6.78
C ASN A 22 -12.70 -11.02 5.49
N PHE A 23 -11.89 -12.08 5.45
CA PHE A 23 -11.04 -12.34 4.29
C PHE A 23 -11.87 -12.59 3.02
N ASP A 24 -12.85 -13.45 3.07
CA ASP A 24 -13.61 -13.86 1.87
C ASP A 24 -14.50 -12.73 1.33
N ASN A 25 -15.10 -11.95 2.21
CA ASN A 25 -16.05 -10.89 1.82
C ASN A 25 -15.37 -9.56 1.52
N ASP A 26 -14.30 -9.21 2.25
CA ASP A 26 -13.75 -7.86 2.21
C ASP A 26 -12.41 -7.77 1.46
N LEU A 27 -11.58 -8.81 1.51
CA LEU A 27 -10.21 -8.78 0.96
C LEU A 27 -10.05 -9.62 -0.32
N LYS A 28 -10.62 -10.81 -0.35
CA LYS A 28 -10.52 -11.72 -1.50
C LYS A 28 -11.07 -11.13 -2.80
N PRO A 29 -12.16 -10.35 -2.81
CA PRO A 29 -12.61 -9.69 -4.03
C PRO A 29 -11.55 -8.75 -4.62
N ILE A 30 -10.80 -8.03 -3.77
CA ILE A 30 -9.71 -7.14 -4.23
C ILE A 30 -8.55 -7.96 -4.83
N LEU A 31 -8.20 -9.09 -4.20
CA LEU A 31 -7.18 -9.98 -4.75
C LEU A 31 -7.61 -10.58 -6.11
N ASN A 32 -8.88 -10.90 -6.29
CA ASN A 32 -9.43 -11.35 -7.56
C ASN A 32 -9.33 -10.26 -8.63
N ASP A 33 -9.65 -9.00 -8.28
CA ASP A 33 -9.51 -7.86 -9.19
C ASP A 33 -8.04 -7.66 -9.61
N MET A 34 -7.09 -7.80 -8.65
CA MET A 34 -5.66 -7.75 -8.95
C MET A 34 -5.22 -8.93 -9.85
N GLU A 35 -5.74 -10.13 -9.60
CA GLU A 35 -5.44 -11.31 -10.40
C GLU A 35 -5.94 -11.16 -11.84
N TYR A 36 -7.10 -10.57 -12.02
CA TYR A 36 -7.61 -10.22 -13.34
C TYR A 36 -6.67 -9.24 -14.09
N VAL A 37 -6.13 -8.24 -13.40
CA VAL A 37 -5.12 -7.34 -13.99
C VAL A 37 -3.87 -8.11 -14.38
N MET A 38 -3.39 -9.03 -13.51
CA MET A 38 -2.23 -9.89 -13.85
C MET A 38 -2.47 -10.72 -15.11
N ASP A 39 -3.66 -11.29 -15.26
CA ASP A 39 -4.01 -12.09 -16.45
C ASP A 39 -3.98 -11.24 -17.71
N ARG A 40 -4.50 -10.02 -17.67
CA ARG A 40 -4.40 -9.08 -18.79
C ARG A 40 -2.96 -8.71 -19.14
N LEU A 41 -2.12 -8.48 -18.13
CA LEU A 41 -0.69 -8.19 -18.34
C LEU A 41 0.05 -9.40 -18.95
N ILE A 42 -0.28 -10.62 -18.53
CA ILE A 42 0.25 -11.85 -19.13
C ILE A 42 -0.11 -11.91 -20.61
N HIS A 43 -1.36 -11.68 -20.97
CA HIS A 43 -1.79 -11.66 -22.38
C HIS A 43 -1.08 -10.58 -23.20
N LYS A 44 -0.88 -9.39 -22.61
CA LYS A 44 -0.29 -8.24 -23.30
C LYS A 44 1.23 -8.34 -23.49
N PHE A 45 1.95 -8.86 -22.51
CA PHE A 45 3.42 -8.75 -22.47
C PHE A 45 4.16 -10.09 -22.51
N SER A 46 3.48 -11.22 -22.31
CA SER A 46 4.14 -12.53 -22.31
C SER A 46 4.25 -13.12 -23.71
N PRO A 47 5.33 -13.87 -24.02
CA PRO A 47 5.39 -14.71 -25.21
C PRO A 47 4.20 -15.68 -25.26
N LYS A 48 3.56 -15.82 -26.42
CA LYS A 48 2.34 -16.64 -26.61
C LYS A 48 2.47 -18.05 -26.03
N SER A 49 3.64 -18.70 -26.21
CA SER A 49 3.91 -20.05 -25.70
C SER A 49 3.88 -20.18 -24.18
N LYS A 50 4.09 -19.09 -23.43
CA LYS A 50 4.11 -19.10 -21.97
C LYS A 50 2.75 -18.77 -21.34
N ILE A 51 1.83 -18.17 -22.10
CA ILE A 51 0.53 -17.70 -21.59
C ILE A 51 -0.27 -18.84 -20.92
N PRO A 52 -0.52 -20.01 -21.54
CA PRO A 52 -1.36 -21.04 -20.93
C PRO A 52 -0.84 -21.55 -19.57
N LYS A 53 0.48 -21.59 -19.42
CA LYS A 53 1.12 -21.98 -18.15
C LYS A 53 1.04 -20.88 -17.11
N ALA A 54 1.29 -19.63 -17.51
CA ALA A 54 1.32 -18.47 -16.62
C ALA A 54 -0.06 -18.17 -15.99
N LEU A 55 -1.13 -18.30 -16.76
CA LEU A 55 -2.50 -18.13 -16.27
C LEU A 55 -2.89 -19.11 -15.16
N LYS A 56 -2.26 -20.29 -15.11
CA LYS A 56 -2.50 -21.32 -14.07
C LYS A 56 -1.68 -21.09 -12.79
N PHE A 57 -0.82 -20.09 -12.74
CA PHE A 57 -0.05 -19.80 -11.53
C PHE A 57 -0.96 -19.25 -10.42
N LYS A 58 -0.64 -19.59 -9.16
CA LYS A 58 -1.24 -18.94 -8.00
C LYS A 58 -0.78 -17.48 -7.92
N PHE A 59 -1.50 -16.64 -7.20
CA PHE A 59 -1.32 -15.19 -7.09
C PHE A 59 0.16 -14.75 -6.98
N GLU A 60 0.90 -15.28 -6.01
CA GLU A 60 2.29 -14.87 -5.76
C GLU A 60 3.21 -15.23 -6.91
N LYS A 61 3.05 -16.44 -7.47
CA LYS A 61 3.85 -16.91 -8.61
C LYS A 61 3.47 -16.18 -9.90
N LYS A 62 2.20 -15.84 -10.06
CA LYS A 62 1.70 -15.04 -11.18
C LYS A 62 2.33 -13.66 -11.16
N TYR A 63 2.35 -13.00 -9.99
CA TYR A 63 3.00 -11.70 -9.84
C TYR A 63 4.52 -11.77 -10.07
N GLN A 64 5.22 -12.78 -9.54
CA GLN A 64 6.64 -12.98 -9.82
C GLN A 64 6.91 -13.16 -11.33
N PHE A 65 6.04 -13.89 -12.02
CA PHE A 65 6.16 -14.08 -13.46
C PHE A 65 6.03 -12.74 -14.21
N ILE A 66 4.98 -11.95 -13.98
CA ILE A 66 4.84 -10.66 -14.66
C ILE A 66 5.95 -9.68 -14.29
N SER A 67 6.47 -9.73 -13.07
CA SER A 67 7.64 -8.95 -12.63
C SER A 67 8.89 -9.28 -13.45
N SER A 68 9.03 -10.51 -13.91
CA SER A 68 10.16 -10.94 -14.76
C SER A 68 10.05 -10.49 -16.23
N LEU A 69 8.89 -9.95 -16.64
CA LEU A 69 8.66 -9.48 -18.00
C LEU A 69 9.21 -8.08 -18.28
N ASN A 70 9.85 -7.45 -17.29
CA ASN A 70 10.39 -6.09 -17.37
C ASN A 70 9.36 -5.04 -17.83
N ILE A 71 8.11 -5.17 -17.38
CA ILE A 71 7.05 -4.20 -17.66
C ILE A 71 7.42 -2.88 -17.00
N PHE A 72 7.42 -1.79 -17.78
CA PHE A 72 7.68 -0.46 -17.27
C PHE A 72 6.59 -0.05 -16.27
N ASP A 73 6.99 0.47 -15.11
CA ASP A 73 6.08 0.96 -14.06
C ASP A 73 5.02 -0.08 -13.64
N LEU A 74 5.40 -1.35 -13.55
CA LEU A 74 4.50 -2.48 -13.24
C LEU A 74 3.61 -2.22 -12.01
N ASP A 75 4.15 -1.60 -10.98
CA ASP A 75 3.41 -1.29 -9.76
C ASP A 75 2.25 -0.31 -9.98
N GLN A 76 2.32 0.54 -11.01
CA GLN A 76 1.26 1.48 -11.34
C GLN A 76 -0.05 0.77 -11.74
N TYR A 77 0.02 -0.40 -12.37
CA TYR A 77 -1.16 -1.20 -12.70
C TYR A 77 -1.93 -1.72 -11.48
N PHE A 78 -1.29 -1.72 -10.32
CA PHE A 78 -1.89 -2.17 -9.04
C PHE A 78 -2.07 -1.04 -8.04
N ASN A 79 -1.70 0.19 -8.40
CA ASN A 79 -1.80 1.33 -7.51
C ASN A 79 -3.05 2.18 -7.82
N THR A 80 -3.73 2.63 -6.77
CA THR A 80 -4.93 3.48 -6.88
C THR A 80 -4.60 4.95 -7.15
N ARG A 81 -3.40 5.39 -6.84
CA ARG A 81 -2.96 6.75 -7.13
C ARG A 81 -2.55 6.89 -8.60
N LEU A 82 -2.77 8.06 -9.17
CA LEU A 82 -2.22 8.40 -10.48
C LEU A 82 -0.68 8.42 -10.44
N PRO A 83 -0.01 8.23 -11.60
CA PRO A 83 1.43 8.40 -11.72
C PRO A 83 1.87 9.76 -11.18
N ARG A 84 3.08 9.83 -10.60
CA ARG A 84 3.63 11.09 -10.08
C ARG A 84 3.96 12.07 -11.20
N ASP A 85 4.55 11.52 -12.26
CA ASP A 85 5.07 12.29 -13.37
C ASP A 85 4.29 11.94 -14.63
N HIS A 86 4.03 12.95 -15.46
CA HIS A 86 3.46 12.78 -16.80
C HIS A 86 2.12 12.00 -16.83
N VAL A 87 1.15 12.41 -16.00
CA VAL A 87 -0.23 11.88 -16.07
C VAL A 87 -0.79 12.14 -17.47
N LYS A 88 -1.09 11.08 -18.19
CA LYS A 88 -1.75 11.11 -19.51
C LYS A 88 -3.21 10.69 -19.38
N LYS A 89 -4.00 10.98 -20.42
CA LYS A 89 -5.42 10.58 -20.49
C LYS A 89 -5.63 9.07 -20.32
N ASP A 90 -4.65 8.27 -20.75
CA ASP A 90 -4.63 6.81 -20.73
C ASP A 90 -3.67 6.21 -19.71
N SER A 91 -3.26 7.01 -18.71
CA SER A 91 -2.40 6.50 -17.63
C SER A 91 -3.08 5.38 -16.88
N ASP A 92 -2.35 4.28 -16.71
CA ASP A 92 -2.84 3.12 -15.97
C ASP A 92 -2.94 3.43 -14.47
N TYR A 93 -4.00 2.95 -13.84
CA TYR A 93 -4.17 2.93 -12.39
C TYR A 93 -5.17 1.83 -12.00
N PHE A 94 -5.11 1.39 -10.76
CA PHE A 94 -5.99 0.33 -10.28
C PHE A 94 -7.33 0.89 -9.78
N ALA A 95 -8.34 0.83 -10.63
CA ALA A 95 -9.71 1.19 -10.29
C ALA A 95 -10.52 -0.07 -9.98
N SER A 96 -10.65 -0.42 -8.72
CA SER A 96 -11.39 -1.58 -8.23
C SER A 96 -12.60 -1.15 -7.41
N HIS A 97 -13.79 -1.66 -7.76
CA HIS A 97 -15.00 -1.45 -6.97
C HIS A 97 -14.87 -2.08 -5.57
N SER A 98 -14.23 -3.24 -5.48
CA SER A 98 -13.97 -3.93 -4.22
C SER A 98 -13.07 -3.09 -3.30
N LEU A 99 -12.03 -2.47 -3.85
CA LEU A 99 -11.14 -1.59 -3.10
C LEU A 99 -11.85 -0.30 -2.67
N TRP A 100 -12.69 0.27 -3.52
CA TRP A 100 -13.53 1.42 -3.16
C TRP A 100 -14.46 1.11 -1.98
N ASN A 101 -15.05 -0.08 -1.95
CA ASN A 101 -15.87 -0.54 -0.83
C ASN A 101 -15.04 -0.73 0.44
N LEU A 102 -13.78 -1.16 0.34
CA LEU A 102 -12.88 -1.26 1.48
C LEU A 102 -12.56 0.11 2.09
N ILE A 103 -12.27 1.11 1.28
CA ILE A 103 -11.95 2.48 1.76
C ILE A 103 -13.10 3.05 2.59
N LYS A 104 -14.34 2.82 2.21
CA LYS A 104 -15.54 3.29 2.92
C LYS A 104 -16.16 2.24 3.87
N HIS A 105 -15.40 1.19 4.21
CA HIS A 105 -15.93 0.08 4.99
C HIS A 105 -16.29 0.51 6.43
N LYS A 106 -17.55 0.30 6.82
CA LYS A 106 -18.12 0.78 8.09
C LYS A 106 -17.32 0.39 9.33
N LYS A 107 -16.76 -0.84 9.37
CA LYS A 107 -15.94 -1.28 10.52
C LYS A 107 -14.59 -0.56 10.57
N ILE A 108 -14.00 -0.22 9.43
CA ILE A 108 -12.78 0.60 9.36
C ILE A 108 -13.10 2.00 9.86
N LEU A 109 -14.14 2.63 9.33
CA LEU A 109 -14.56 3.97 9.74
C LEU A 109 -14.81 4.05 11.24
N LYS A 110 -15.52 3.08 11.84
CA LYS A 110 -15.71 3.00 13.29
C LYS A 110 -14.41 2.92 14.11
N VAL A 111 -13.35 2.35 13.54
CA VAL A 111 -12.03 2.33 14.19
C VAL A 111 -11.37 3.71 14.10
N VAL A 112 -11.44 4.33 12.92
CA VAL A 112 -10.86 5.65 12.64
C VAL A 112 -11.54 6.74 13.46
N GLU A 113 -12.88 6.72 13.55
CA GLU A 113 -13.69 7.65 14.37
C GLU A 113 -13.25 7.70 15.83
N LYS A 114 -12.81 6.58 16.40
CA LYS A 114 -12.32 6.55 17.79
C LYS A 114 -11.05 7.37 18.01
N ILE A 115 -10.31 7.64 16.96
CA ILE A 115 -9.04 8.36 17.00
C ILE A 115 -9.24 9.82 16.54
N LEU A 116 -9.84 9.99 15.35
CA LEU A 116 -9.99 11.31 14.72
C LEU A 116 -11.30 12.04 15.08
N GLY A 117 -12.31 11.33 15.59
CA GLY A 117 -13.66 11.87 15.74
C GLY A 117 -14.54 11.57 14.52
N PRO A 118 -15.78 12.07 14.50
CA PRO A 118 -16.79 11.71 13.52
C PRO A 118 -16.56 12.35 12.13
N GLU A 119 -15.86 13.46 12.05
CA GLU A 119 -15.50 14.10 10.78
C GLU A 119 -14.23 13.50 10.21
N ILE A 120 -14.38 12.69 9.16
CA ILE A 120 -13.25 11.98 8.51
C ILE A 120 -13.15 12.42 7.06
N LEU A 121 -12.02 13.03 6.70
CA LEU A 121 -11.65 13.28 5.32
C LEU A 121 -10.76 12.16 4.82
N SER A 122 -11.19 11.46 3.76
CA SER A 122 -10.33 10.49 3.08
C SER A 122 -9.33 11.21 2.18
N ASN A 123 -8.05 11.03 2.45
CA ASN A 123 -7.01 11.52 1.54
C ASN A 123 -7.11 10.80 0.19
N PRO A 124 -7.10 11.50 -0.95
CA PRO A 124 -7.17 10.87 -2.27
C PRO A 124 -5.92 10.05 -2.62
N VAL A 125 -4.80 10.27 -1.91
CA VAL A 125 -3.58 9.48 -2.10
C VAL A 125 -3.69 8.17 -1.33
N GLN A 126 -4.34 7.19 -1.95
CA GLN A 126 -4.41 5.82 -1.47
C GLN A 126 -3.37 4.98 -2.19
N ASN A 127 -2.66 4.13 -1.49
CA ASN A 127 -1.62 3.28 -2.08
C ASN A 127 -1.96 1.81 -1.90
N THR A 128 -1.98 1.09 -2.99
CA THR A 128 -2.03 -0.37 -3.00
C THR A 128 -0.67 -0.87 -3.49
N ARG A 129 -0.04 -1.78 -2.77
CA ARG A 129 1.32 -2.23 -3.08
C ARG A 129 1.43 -3.74 -2.97
N ILE A 130 2.03 -4.36 -3.99
CA ILE A 130 2.39 -5.79 -3.97
C ILE A 130 3.89 -5.89 -3.70
N LYS A 131 4.26 -6.28 -2.47
CA LYS A 131 5.65 -6.47 -2.05
C LYS A 131 6.07 -7.92 -2.25
N GLN A 132 7.15 -8.12 -3.00
CA GLN A 132 7.78 -9.44 -3.15
C GLN A 132 8.85 -9.66 -2.06
N PRO A 133 9.15 -10.92 -1.69
CA PRO A 133 10.33 -11.23 -0.90
C PRO A 133 11.60 -10.71 -1.60
N GLU A 134 12.48 -10.04 -0.86
CA GLU A 134 13.70 -9.42 -1.41
C GLU A 134 14.55 -10.36 -2.27
N LYS A 135 14.67 -11.63 -1.85
CA LYS A 135 15.39 -12.67 -2.61
C LYS A 135 14.84 -12.93 -4.02
N THR A 136 13.60 -12.52 -4.30
CA THR A 136 12.95 -12.67 -5.61
C THR A 136 12.96 -11.40 -6.43
N LEU A 137 13.43 -10.29 -5.86
CA LEU A 137 13.53 -9.01 -6.53
C LEU A 137 14.80 -8.91 -7.37
N PRO A 138 14.75 -8.26 -8.53
CA PRO A 138 15.96 -7.83 -9.21
C PRO A 138 16.79 -6.93 -8.30
N LYS A 139 18.14 -7.07 -8.30
CA LYS A 139 19.04 -6.28 -7.43
C LYS A 139 18.75 -4.77 -7.48
N LYS A 140 18.45 -4.23 -8.68
CA LYS A 140 18.09 -2.82 -8.88
C LYS A 140 16.79 -2.37 -8.22
N SER A 141 15.93 -3.31 -7.85
CA SER A 141 14.60 -3.04 -7.28
C SER A 141 14.54 -3.19 -5.75
N ILE A 142 15.61 -3.63 -5.10
CA ILE A 142 15.62 -3.86 -3.65
C ILE A 142 15.39 -2.54 -2.88
N HIS A 143 15.97 -1.44 -3.37
CA HIS A 143 15.82 -0.10 -2.79
C HIS A 143 14.70 0.73 -3.43
N ASP A 144 13.90 0.12 -4.31
CA ASP A 144 12.70 0.73 -4.83
C ASP A 144 11.58 0.61 -3.77
N GLY A 145 11.20 1.70 -3.14
CA GLY A 145 10.21 1.70 -2.08
C GLY A 145 8.81 1.27 -2.50
N LEU A 146 8.54 1.15 -3.78
CA LEU A 146 7.28 0.64 -4.30
C LEU A 146 7.28 -0.90 -4.29
N SER A 147 8.30 -1.53 -4.84
CA SER A 147 8.44 -3.00 -4.92
C SER A 147 9.37 -3.59 -3.85
N GLY A 148 10.41 -2.87 -3.44
CA GLY A 148 11.40 -3.23 -2.45
C GLY A 148 11.15 -2.64 -1.05
N ARG A 149 12.23 -2.35 -0.32
CA ARG A 149 12.17 -1.70 1.00
C ARG A 149 11.67 -0.26 0.88
N THR A 150 10.64 0.06 1.65
CA THR A 150 10.28 1.46 1.89
C THR A 150 11.19 2.00 3.01
N PRO A 151 11.89 3.13 2.80
CA PRO A 151 12.73 3.71 3.85
C PRO A 151 11.89 4.18 5.05
N TRP A 152 12.55 4.43 6.18
CA TRP A 152 11.90 5.01 7.34
C TRP A 152 11.36 6.40 7.01
N HIS A 153 10.09 6.63 7.27
CA HIS A 153 9.43 7.90 7.00
C HIS A 153 8.19 8.07 7.89
N GLN A 154 7.69 9.28 7.94
CA GLN A 154 6.37 9.61 8.47
C GLN A 154 5.50 10.08 7.30
N ASP A 155 4.30 9.52 7.16
CA ASP A 155 3.38 9.86 6.06
C ASP A 155 3.02 11.35 6.05
N ALA A 156 2.99 11.99 7.20
CA ALA A 156 2.78 13.43 7.33
C ALA A 156 3.81 14.27 6.55
N ALA A 157 5.02 13.77 6.35
CA ALA A 157 6.06 14.47 5.58
C ALA A 157 5.72 14.57 4.09
N VAL A 158 4.94 13.62 3.56
CA VAL A 158 4.51 13.63 2.15
C VAL A 158 3.41 14.69 1.91
N LEU A 159 2.62 14.98 2.94
CA LEU A 159 1.50 15.93 2.86
C LEU A 159 1.86 17.33 3.36
N SER A 160 2.98 17.46 4.07
CA SER A 160 3.42 18.73 4.63
C SER A 160 3.95 19.65 3.53
N THR A 161 3.16 20.63 3.12
CA THR A 161 3.65 21.78 2.38
C THR A 161 4.06 22.88 3.37
N LYS A 162 5.12 23.62 3.06
CA LYS A 162 5.56 24.76 3.87
C LYS A 162 4.38 25.71 4.15
N GLY A 163 4.04 25.94 5.42
CA GLY A 163 2.97 26.84 5.84
C GLY A 163 1.60 26.23 6.08
N GLN A 164 1.40 24.93 5.91
CA GLN A 164 0.14 24.28 6.29
C GLN A 164 0.02 24.13 7.81
N LYS A 165 -1.18 24.42 8.33
CA LYS A 165 -1.54 24.15 9.73
C LYS A 165 -1.38 22.65 10.00
N LYS A 166 -1.03 22.31 11.23
CA LYS A 166 -0.92 20.92 11.71
C LYS A 166 -2.21 20.16 11.38
N THR A 167 -2.10 19.21 10.45
CA THR A 167 -3.22 18.34 10.07
C THR A 167 -3.06 17.01 10.80
N GLU A 168 -4.11 16.55 11.46
CA GLU A 168 -4.14 15.20 12.04
C GLU A 168 -4.26 14.19 10.89
N LEU A 169 -3.24 13.36 10.71
CA LEU A 169 -3.20 12.31 9.71
C LEU A 169 -3.14 10.94 10.37
N LEU A 170 -4.10 10.09 10.04
CA LEU A 170 -4.12 8.69 10.44
C LEU A 170 -3.96 7.80 9.23
N THR A 171 -2.89 7.01 9.20
CA THR A 171 -2.66 5.99 8.18
C THR A 171 -3.26 4.66 8.62
N VAL A 172 -4.08 4.07 7.78
CA VAL A 172 -4.64 2.72 7.97
C VAL A 172 -3.94 1.75 7.03
N TRP A 173 -3.13 0.85 7.59
CA TRP A 173 -2.44 -0.18 6.82
C TRP A 173 -3.17 -1.51 6.94
N ILE A 174 -3.55 -2.10 5.80
CA ILE A 174 -4.35 -3.32 5.72
C ILE A 174 -3.60 -4.38 4.91
N PRO A 175 -3.14 -5.49 5.53
CA PRO A 175 -2.56 -6.60 4.79
C PRO A 175 -3.66 -7.41 4.10
N PHE A 176 -3.55 -7.61 2.80
CA PHE A 176 -4.47 -8.47 2.03
C PHE A 176 -4.07 -9.95 2.06
N THR A 177 -2.82 -10.23 2.37
CA THR A 177 -2.25 -11.56 2.53
C THR A 177 -1.53 -11.68 3.87
N LYS A 178 -1.18 -12.88 4.30
CA LYS A 178 -0.38 -13.09 5.51
C LYS A 178 0.98 -12.42 5.38
N THR A 179 1.23 -11.40 6.18
CA THR A 179 2.49 -10.64 6.18
C THR A 179 3.39 -11.02 7.35
N THR A 180 4.68 -11.05 7.08
CA THR A 180 5.74 -11.36 8.05
C THR A 180 6.94 -10.46 7.79
N LYS A 181 7.93 -10.46 8.67
CA LYS A 181 9.21 -9.76 8.45
C LYS A 181 9.92 -10.17 7.14
N ARG A 182 9.63 -11.38 6.63
CA ARG A 182 10.26 -11.92 5.41
C ARG A 182 9.59 -11.47 4.11
N ASN A 183 8.35 -11.00 4.18
CA ASN A 183 7.56 -10.61 3.00
C ASN A 183 6.93 -9.20 3.11
N GLY A 184 7.60 -8.32 3.85
CA GLY A 184 7.29 -6.89 3.80
C GLY A 184 6.17 -6.43 4.72
N CYS A 185 6.07 -6.97 5.95
CA CYS A 185 5.19 -6.37 6.96
C CYS A 185 5.63 -4.94 7.29
N MET A 186 4.69 -4.14 7.78
CA MET A 186 5.01 -2.84 8.34
C MET A 186 5.84 -2.99 9.63
N ILE A 187 6.77 -2.07 9.83
CA ILE A 187 7.56 -1.94 11.04
C ILE A 187 7.36 -0.52 11.56
N THR A 188 7.12 -0.37 12.86
CA THR A 188 6.91 0.92 13.51
C THR A 188 7.80 1.05 14.74
N ILE A 189 8.14 2.29 15.10
CA ILE A 189 8.87 2.61 16.33
C ILE A 189 7.88 3.18 17.34
N PRO A 190 7.61 2.48 18.46
CA PRO A 190 6.68 2.95 19.47
C PRO A 190 7.09 4.31 20.06
N GLY A 191 6.12 5.21 20.21
CA GLY A 191 6.31 6.50 20.86
C GLY A 191 7.01 7.57 20.02
N ILE A 192 7.47 7.25 18.80
CA ILE A 192 8.17 8.21 17.92
C ILE A 192 7.27 9.41 17.53
N ASN A 193 5.96 9.24 17.52
CA ASN A 193 5.00 10.29 17.27
C ASN A 193 5.10 11.47 18.26
N LYS A 194 5.63 11.26 19.45
CA LYS A 194 5.82 12.30 20.48
C LYS A 194 6.91 13.31 20.10
N LEU A 195 7.81 12.95 19.21
CA LEU A 195 8.86 13.83 18.69
C LEU A 195 8.36 14.77 17.59
N GLY A 196 7.08 14.63 17.19
CA GLY A 196 6.51 15.41 16.08
C GLY A 196 7.04 14.94 14.72
N LEU A 197 7.00 15.84 13.74
CA LEU A 197 7.51 15.56 12.39
C LEU A 197 9.04 15.71 12.38
N LEU A 198 9.72 14.60 12.12
CA LEU A 198 11.17 14.54 12.03
C LEU A 198 11.66 15.15 10.70
N ASN A 199 12.96 15.44 10.62
CA ASN A 199 13.55 15.92 9.38
C ASN A 199 13.59 14.82 8.33
N HIS A 200 13.00 15.10 7.18
CA HIS A 200 12.96 14.22 6.03
C HIS A 200 13.74 14.84 4.87
N HIS A 201 14.33 13.99 4.04
CA HIS A 201 14.99 14.38 2.80
C HIS A 201 14.48 13.53 1.64
N SER A 202 14.73 13.97 0.43
CA SER A 202 14.38 13.20 -0.76
C SER A 202 15.35 12.04 -0.93
N GLY A 203 14.83 10.83 -0.87
CA GLY A 203 15.56 9.61 -1.16
C GLY A 203 15.44 9.18 -2.62
N TYR A 204 15.74 7.93 -2.88
CA TYR A 204 15.69 7.33 -4.20
C TYR A 204 14.29 7.46 -4.84
N ARG A 205 14.21 7.91 -6.10
CA ARG A 205 12.97 8.20 -6.85
C ARG A 205 11.99 9.15 -6.13
N GLY A 206 12.51 10.13 -5.41
CA GLY A 206 11.70 11.14 -4.74
C GLY A 206 10.89 10.60 -3.56
N GLN A 207 11.29 9.47 -3.00
CA GLN A 207 10.74 9.00 -1.73
C GLN A 207 11.21 9.91 -0.59
N VAL A 208 10.38 10.01 0.42
CA VAL A 208 10.70 10.79 1.62
C VAL A 208 11.25 9.83 2.67
N GLU A 209 12.41 10.14 3.21
CA GLU A 209 13.06 9.31 4.23
C GLU A 209 13.66 10.13 5.37
N ILE A 210 13.75 9.53 6.56
CA ILE A 210 14.37 10.12 7.75
C ILE A 210 15.86 9.83 7.70
N LYS A 211 16.68 10.85 8.04
CA LYS A 211 18.13 10.67 8.23
C LYS A 211 18.43 9.89 9.49
#